data_9a7161ba20987acba01abeccc8eaec17
#
_entry.id   9a7161ba20987acba01abeccc8eaec17
#
_cell.length_a   1.000
_cell.length_b   1.000
_cell.length_c   1.000
_cell.angle_alpha   90.00
_cell.angle_beta   90.00
_cell.angle_gamma   90.00
#
_symmetry.space_group_name_H-M   'P 1'
#
loop_
_entity.id
_entity.type
_entity.pdbx_description
1 polymer ?
#
loop_
_entity_poly.entity_id
_entity_poly.type
_entity_poly.pdbx_seq_one_letter_code
_entity_poly.pdbx_strand_id
1 'polypeptide(L)'
;MYYNPESGEKLPRKDLCVLTNISIPEGTEELSGWYKLTYADMPEQDSAFIIEQGPVKLVDGHYVQTWVQTPRPPEEIAAEELARAKTERAEAVSRIIVTVDGMQFDGDETSQTRMSRAVVLAAVFDKDLDATTTKWVLADNTVAYPTIRQLAQALMLAGEEQTAVWDEPYKEE
;
A
#
# COMPACT_ATOMS: atom_id res chain seq x y z
N MET A 1 -2.74 -31.88 11.82
CA MET A 1 -1.30 -32.05 11.64
C MET A 1 -0.80 -33.03 12.70
N TYR A 2 0.19 -33.86 12.38
CA TYR A 2 0.89 -34.72 13.30
C TYR A 2 2.39 -34.41 13.30
N TYR A 3 3.04 -34.63 14.40
CA TYR A 3 4.46 -34.36 14.65
C TYR A 3 5.14 -35.60 15.18
N ASN A 4 6.33 -35.91 14.66
CA ASN A 4 7.18 -36.95 15.17
C ASN A 4 8.36 -36.31 15.92
N PRO A 5 8.47 -36.49 17.24
CA PRO A 5 9.52 -35.87 18.04
C PRO A 5 10.93 -36.44 17.79
N GLU A 6 11.05 -37.66 17.25
CA GLU A 6 12.34 -38.28 16.95
C GLU A 6 12.93 -37.74 15.64
N SER A 7 12.09 -37.58 14.59
CA SER A 7 12.54 -37.07 13.30
C SER A 7 12.37 -35.56 13.15
N GLY A 8 11.51 -34.92 13.96
CA GLY A 8 11.14 -33.52 13.83
C GLY A 8 10.16 -33.24 12.68
N GLU A 9 9.68 -34.27 12.01
CA GLU A 9 8.80 -34.14 10.86
C GLU A 9 7.36 -33.80 11.26
N LYS A 10 6.68 -33.09 10.36
CA LYS A 10 5.27 -32.73 10.48
C LYS A 10 4.50 -33.23 9.25
N LEU A 11 3.46 -34.00 9.45
CA LEU A 11 2.64 -34.52 8.38
C LEU A 11 1.15 -34.22 8.60
N PRO A 12 0.39 -33.88 7.54
CA PRO A 12 -1.05 -33.89 7.58
C PRO A 12 -1.58 -35.30 7.87
N ARG A 13 -2.73 -35.42 8.50
CA ARG A 13 -3.39 -36.72 8.78
C ARG A 13 -3.46 -37.60 7.53
N LYS A 14 -3.80 -37.02 6.38
CA LYS A 14 -3.91 -37.74 5.10
C LYS A 14 -2.60 -38.42 4.71
N ASP A 15 -1.50 -37.71 4.83
CA ASP A 15 -0.18 -38.21 4.42
C ASP A 15 0.33 -39.24 5.42
N LEU A 16 0.01 -39.06 6.70
CA LEU A 16 0.32 -40.05 7.72
C LEU A 16 -0.49 -41.35 7.51
N CYS A 17 -1.76 -41.29 7.08
CA CYS A 17 -2.53 -42.48 6.70
C CYS A 17 -1.87 -43.24 5.54
N VAL A 18 -1.32 -42.54 4.57
CA VAL A 18 -0.61 -43.16 3.44
C VAL A 18 0.71 -43.79 3.92
N LEU A 19 1.48 -43.07 4.74
CA LEU A 19 2.77 -43.55 5.24
C LEU A 19 2.61 -44.80 6.11
N THR A 20 1.63 -44.83 7.00
CA THR A 20 1.41 -45.93 7.94
C THR A 20 0.50 -47.05 7.38
N ASN A 21 -0.16 -46.81 6.27
CA ASN A 21 -1.21 -47.67 5.70
C ASN A 21 -2.36 -47.95 6.71
N ILE A 22 -2.62 -47.00 7.60
CA ILE A 22 -3.65 -47.07 8.64
C ILE A 22 -4.66 -45.95 8.45
N SER A 23 -5.95 -46.28 8.56
CA SER A 23 -6.97 -45.22 8.63
C SER A 23 -6.98 -44.60 10.02
N ILE A 24 -6.66 -43.32 10.12
CA ILE A 24 -6.57 -42.59 11.38
C ILE A 24 -7.91 -41.91 11.66
N PRO A 25 -8.65 -42.30 12.70
CA PRO A 25 -9.88 -41.62 13.09
C PRO A 25 -9.65 -40.16 13.44
N GLU A 26 -10.71 -39.36 13.32
CA GLU A 26 -10.67 -37.98 13.79
C GLU A 26 -10.54 -37.95 15.33
N GLY A 27 -9.66 -37.08 15.84
CA GLY A 27 -9.42 -36.99 17.28
C GLY A 27 -8.32 -37.90 17.82
N THR A 28 -7.68 -38.77 16.97
CA THR A 28 -6.54 -39.58 17.41
C THR A 28 -5.40 -38.67 17.88
N GLU A 29 -4.96 -38.84 19.13
CA GLU A 29 -3.91 -38.00 19.73
C GLU A 29 -2.49 -38.57 19.45
N GLU A 30 -2.35 -39.91 19.35
CA GLU A 30 -1.08 -40.59 19.11
C GLU A 30 -1.26 -41.78 18.17
N LEU A 31 -0.29 -42.00 17.28
CA LEU A 31 -0.19 -43.18 16.45
C LEU A 31 1.28 -43.49 16.10
N SER A 32 1.81 -44.59 16.58
CA SER A 32 3.13 -45.10 16.18
C SER A 32 4.26 -44.05 16.27
N GLY A 33 4.32 -43.30 17.35
CA GLY A 33 5.33 -42.24 17.57
C GLY A 33 5.02 -40.93 16.89
N TRP A 34 3.83 -40.81 16.28
CA TRP A 34 3.30 -39.55 15.76
C TRP A 34 2.23 -39.00 16.69
N TYR A 35 2.36 -37.77 17.07
CA TYR A 35 1.50 -37.10 18.03
C TYR A 35 0.72 -35.97 17.33
N LYS A 36 -0.52 -35.79 17.72
CA LYS A 36 -1.32 -34.68 17.24
C LYS A 36 -0.67 -33.35 17.61
N LEU A 37 -0.46 -32.52 16.60
CA LEU A 37 0.13 -31.19 16.76
C LEU A 37 -0.99 -30.16 16.86
N THR A 38 -1.00 -29.42 17.94
CA THR A 38 -1.81 -28.22 18.14
C THR A 38 -0.99 -26.97 17.87
N TYR A 39 -1.63 -25.82 17.79
CA TYR A 39 -0.95 -24.54 17.57
C TYR A 39 -1.23 -23.64 18.75
N ALA A 40 -0.22 -22.96 19.25
CA ALA A 40 -0.41 -21.85 20.16
C ALA A 40 -1.17 -20.71 19.47
N ASP A 41 -1.80 -19.84 20.24
CA ASP A 41 -2.43 -18.64 19.70
C ASP A 41 -1.38 -17.81 18.94
N MET A 42 -1.74 -17.41 17.74
CA MET A 42 -0.86 -16.58 16.93
C MET A 42 -0.78 -15.20 17.56
N PRO A 43 0.45 -14.65 17.77
CA PRO A 43 0.59 -13.28 18.25
C PRO A 43 -0.13 -12.28 17.34
N GLU A 44 -0.54 -11.16 17.90
CA GLU A 44 -1.08 -10.06 17.11
C GLU A 44 -0.08 -9.60 16.06
N GLN A 45 -0.58 -9.32 14.85
CA GLN A 45 0.26 -8.80 13.78
C GLN A 45 0.67 -7.37 14.09
N ASP A 46 1.98 -7.18 14.23
CA ASP A 46 2.61 -5.87 14.39
C ASP A 46 3.66 -5.71 13.27
N SER A 47 3.61 -4.59 12.57
CA SER A 47 4.53 -4.27 11.46
C SER A 47 6.00 -4.21 11.90
N ALA A 48 6.25 -4.02 13.21
CA ALA A 48 7.59 -4.00 13.78
C ALA A 48 8.22 -5.38 13.94
N PHE A 49 7.46 -6.48 13.77
CA PHE A 49 7.93 -7.84 13.99
C PHE A 49 7.68 -8.76 12.80
N ILE A 50 8.59 -9.71 12.62
CA ILE A 50 8.39 -10.88 11.77
C ILE A 50 7.89 -12.00 12.68
N ILE A 51 6.74 -12.62 12.33
CA ILE A 51 6.17 -13.75 13.06
C ILE A 51 6.43 -15.01 12.24
N GLU A 52 7.17 -15.93 12.82
CA GLU A 52 7.54 -17.20 12.21
C GLU A 52 7.14 -18.39 13.11
N GLN A 53 7.04 -19.57 12.50
CA GLN A 53 6.85 -20.77 13.29
C GLN A 53 8.11 -21.06 14.14
N GLY A 54 7.93 -21.08 15.43
CA GLY A 54 8.96 -21.45 16.39
C GLY A 54 9.12 -22.97 16.54
N PRO A 55 9.88 -23.45 17.52
CA PRO A 55 10.01 -24.86 17.79
C PRO A 55 8.68 -25.46 18.31
N VAL A 56 8.48 -26.75 18.03
CA VAL A 56 7.42 -27.51 18.70
C VAL A 56 7.83 -27.77 20.15
N LYS A 57 6.93 -27.51 21.08
CA LYS A 57 7.14 -27.73 22.52
C LYS A 57 6.11 -28.72 23.07
N LEU A 58 6.53 -29.49 24.08
CA LEU A 58 5.62 -30.32 24.86
C LEU A 58 5.03 -29.47 25.99
N VAL A 59 3.74 -29.25 25.98
CA VAL A 59 3.00 -28.47 26.99
C VAL A 59 1.82 -29.31 27.47
N ASP A 60 1.77 -29.57 28.76
CA ASP A 60 0.72 -30.39 29.40
C ASP A 60 0.46 -31.76 28.70
N GLY A 61 1.51 -32.39 28.22
CA GLY A 61 1.43 -33.68 27.52
C GLY A 61 1.03 -33.60 26.04
N HIS A 62 0.87 -32.43 25.49
CA HIS A 62 0.53 -32.19 24.08
C HIS A 62 1.65 -31.47 23.34
N TYR A 63 1.89 -31.84 22.08
CA TYR A 63 2.83 -31.13 21.22
C TYR A 63 2.18 -29.89 20.64
N VAL A 64 2.79 -28.74 20.90
CA VAL A 64 2.28 -27.41 20.51
C VAL A 64 3.30 -26.73 19.62
N GLN A 65 2.87 -26.35 18.43
CA GLN A 65 3.62 -25.44 17.55
C GLN A 65 3.62 -24.05 18.15
N THR A 66 4.79 -23.51 18.43
CA THR A 66 4.91 -22.14 18.95
C THR A 66 5.18 -21.14 17.83
N TRP A 67 5.11 -19.86 18.17
CA TRP A 67 5.47 -18.73 17.32
C TRP A 67 6.67 -18.01 17.91
N VAL A 68 7.50 -17.45 17.04
CA VAL A 68 8.61 -16.59 17.42
C VAL A 68 8.39 -15.23 16.76
N GLN A 69 8.51 -14.18 17.56
CA GLN A 69 8.49 -12.80 17.09
C GLN A 69 9.93 -12.29 17.05
N THR A 70 10.41 -11.91 15.88
CA THR A 70 11.73 -11.32 15.69
C THR A 70 11.55 -9.86 15.28
N PRO A 71 12.15 -8.89 15.98
CA PRO A 71 12.10 -7.49 15.57
C PRO A 71 12.65 -7.33 14.15
N ARG A 72 11.93 -6.57 13.31
CA ARG A 72 12.43 -6.18 11.99
C ARG A 72 13.56 -5.15 12.14
N PRO A 73 14.57 -5.17 11.25
CA PRO A 73 15.58 -4.13 11.20
C PRO A 73 14.93 -2.74 11.09
N PRO A 74 15.35 -1.76 11.91
CA PRO A 74 14.77 -0.42 11.86
C PRO A 74 14.90 0.25 10.48
N GLU A 75 15.97 -0.05 9.75
CA GLU A 75 16.17 0.46 8.38
C GLU A 75 15.14 -0.07 7.39
N GLU A 76 14.64 -1.31 7.54
CA GLU A 76 13.58 -1.85 6.69
C GLU A 76 12.26 -1.16 6.96
N ILE A 77 11.93 -0.95 8.24
CA ILE A 77 10.70 -0.24 8.65
C ILE A 77 10.74 1.19 8.11
N ALA A 78 11.85 1.91 8.31
CA ALA A 78 12.01 3.28 7.82
C ALA A 78 11.93 3.36 6.28
N ALA A 79 12.51 2.39 5.56
CA ALA A 79 12.43 2.34 4.10
C ALA A 79 11.00 2.10 3.61
N GLU A 80 10.25 1.22 4.27
CA GLU A 80 8.85 0.94 3.95
C GLU A 80 7.94 2.16 4.23
N GLU A 81 8.14 2.82 5.37
CA GLU A 81 7.41 4.05 5.72
C GLU A 81 7.69 5.17 4.71
N LEU A 82 8.95 5.34 4.32
CA LEU A 82 9.33 6.31 3.29
C LEU A 82 8.70 5.98 1.94
N ALA A 83 8.70 4.72 1.54
CA ALA A 83 8.07 4.28 0.29
C ALA A 83 6.56 4.52 0.31
N ARG A 84 5.89 4.21 1.42
CA ARG A 84 4.46 4.47 1.64
C ARG A 84 4.16 5.97 1.54
N ALA A 85 4.91 6.79 2.27
CA ALA A 85 4.72 8.24 2.25
C ALA A 85 4.92 8.87 0.86
N LYS A 86 5.85 8.34 0.04
CA LYS A 86 6.02 8.76 -1.35
C LYS A 86 4.81 8.37 -2.21
N THR A 87 4.27 7.18 -2.03
CA THR A 87 3.10 6.72 -2.77
C THR A 87 1.87 7.54 -2.41
N GLU A 88 1.63 7.75 -1.12
CA GLU A 88 0.51 8.57 -0.62
C GLU A 88 0.56 10.00 -1.16
N ARG A 89 1.75 10.61 -1.20
CA ARG A 89 1.95 11.95 -1.81
C ARG A 89 1.65 11.95 -3.31
N ALA A 90 2.17 10.98 -4.04
CA ALA A 90 1.91 10.88 -5.48
C ALA A 90 0.42 10.71 -5.78
N GLU A 91 -0.27 9.91 -4.98
CA GLU A 91 -1.73 9.75 -5.08
C GLU A 91 -2.48 11.03 -4.73
N ALA A 92 -2.06 11.76 -3.68
CA ALA A 92 -2.67 13.04 -3.31
C ALA A 92 -2.52 14.07 -4.43
N VAL A 93 -1.33 14.21 -5.01
CA VAL A 93 -1.07 15.09 -6.15
C VAL A 93 -1.91 14.70 -7.37
N SER A 94 -2.08 13.42 -7.64
CA SER A 94 -2.89 12.95 -8.77
C SER A 94 -4.39 13.26 -8.66
N ARG A 95 -4.86 13.60 -7.47
CA ARG A 95 -6.27 13.92 -7.18
C ARG A 95 -6.55 15.42 -7.05
N ILE A 96 -5.54 16.26 -7.25
CA ILE A 96 -5.73 17.71 -7.17
C ILE A 96 -6.72 18.15 -8.25
N ILE A 97 -7.75 18.88 -7.83
CA ILE A 97 -8.72 19.55 -8.71
C ILE A 97 -8.84 20.98 -8.22
N VAL A 98 -8.68 21.93 -9.15
CA VAL A 98 -8.79 23.35 -8.85
C VAL A 98 -9.96 23.98 -9.63
N THR A 99 -10.58 24.99 -9.05
CA THR A 99 -11.73 25.67 -9.65
C THR A 99 -11.37 27.10 -10.02
N VAL A 100 -11.59 27.47 -11.27
CA VAL A 100 -11.46 28.84 -11.79
C VAL A 100 -12.74 29.23 -12.57
N ASP A 101 -13.38 30.27 -12.15
CA ASP A 101 -14.62 30.76 -12.77
C ASP A 101 -15.69 29.66 -12.99
N GLY A 102 -15.83 28.74 -12.03
CA GLY A 102 -16.78 27.64 -12.08
C GLY A 102 -16.35 26.46 -12.96
N MET A 103 -15.20 26.51 -13.62
CA MET A 103 -14.58 25.37 -14.34
C MET A 103 -13.64 24.62 -13.42
N GLN A 104 -13.77 23.30 -13.38
CA GLN A 104 -12.89 22.40 -12.61
C GLN A 104 -11.78 21.84 -13.49
N PHE A 105 -10.54 22.11 -13.11
CA PHE A 105 -9.36 21.65 -13.82
C PHE A 105 -8.65 20.57 -13.03
N ASP A 106 -8.20 19.52 -13.73
CA ASP A 106 -7.24 18.59 -13.14
C ASP A 106 -5.95 19.34 -12.81
N GLY A 107 -5.45 19.13 -11.58
CA GLY A 107 -4.26 19.77 -11.07
C GLY A 107 -3.07 18.82 -10.92
N ASP A 108 -3.14 17.62 -11.48
CA ASP A 108 -2.02 16.67 -11.51
C ASP A 108 -0.83 17.21 -12.33
N GLU A 109 0.37 16.61 -12.17
CA GLU A 109 1.60 17.09 -12.84
C GLU A 109 1.49 17.12 -14.38
N THR A 110 0.73 16.20 -14.97
CA THR A 110 0.51 16.19 -16.43
C THR A 110 -0.34 17.36 -16.85
N SER A 111 -1.42 17.64 -16.12
CA SER A 111 -2.31 18.75 -16.36
C SER A 111 -1.62 20.09 -16.13
N GLN A 112 -0.83 20.23 -15.07
CA GLN A 112 0.00 21.41 -14.84
C GLN A 112 1.00 21.64 -15.98
N THR A 113 1.65 20.58 -16.47
CA THR A 113 2.55 20.67 -17.62
C THR A 113 1.85 21.14 -18.89
N ARG A 114 0.62 20.66 -19.14
CA ARG A 114 -0.20 21.09 -20.30
C ARG A 114 -0.59 22.56 -20.18
N MET A 115 -1.06 22.99 -19.00
CA MET A 115 -1.41 24.41 -18.72
C MET A 115 -0.16 25.29 -18.90
N SER A 116 0.97 24.90 -18.32
CA SER A 116 2.24 25.63 -18.43
C SER A 116 2.65 25.83 -19.89
N ARG A 117 2.56 24.79 -20.72
CA ARG A 117 2.87 24.91 -22.16
C ARG A 117 1.96 25.91 -22.85
N ALA A 118 0.67 25.91 -22.56
CA ALA A 118 -0.28 26.84 -23.16
C ALA A 118 0.04 28.30 -22.76
N VAL A 119 0.34 28.54 -21.48
CA VAL A 119 0.68 29.86 -20.95
C VAL A 119 2.00 30.36 -21.52
N VAL A 120 3.05 29.51 -21.53
CA VAL A 120 4.38 29.88 -22.07
C VAL A 120 4.30 30.19 -23.57
N LEU A 121 3.57 29.38 -24.36
CA LEU A 121 3.41 29.64 -25.78
C LEU A 121 2.65 30.95 -26.05
N ALA A 122 1.64 31.25 -25.24
CA ALA A 122 0.92 32.53 -25.37
C ALA A 122 1.83 33.73 -25.08
N ALA A 123 2.70 33.60 -24.05
CA ALA A 123 3.66 34.68 -23.73
C ALA A 123 4.71 34.83 -24.84
N VAL A 124 5.26 33.74 -25.38
CA VAL A 124 6.29 33.77 -26.45
C VAL A 124 5.75 34.40 -27.73
N PHE A 125 4.48 34.16 -28.05
CA PHE A 125 3.84 34.70 -29.28
C PHE A 125 3.03 35.98 -29.05
N ASP A 126 3.19 36.61 -27.88
CA ASP A 126 2.50 37.85 -27.48
C ASP A 126 0.96 37.81 -27.76
N LYS A 127 0.37 36.66 -27.37
CA LYS A 127 -1.08 36.44 -27.53
C LYS A 127 -1.87 37.16 -26.45
N ASP A 128 -3.09 37.59 -26.81
CA ASP A 128 -4.01 38.11 -25.84
C ASP A 128 -4.36 37.05 -24.77
N LEU A 129 -4.14 37.41 -23.51
CA LEU A 129 -4.34 36.49 -22.35
C LEU A 129 -5.84 36.24 -22.11
N ASP A 130 -6.71 37.09 -22.57
CA ASP A 130 -8.16 36.97 -22.44
C ASP A 130 -8.81 36.30 -23.67
N ALA A 131 -8.02 35.97 -24.68
CA ALA A 131 -8.49 35.16 -25.80
C ALA A 131 -8.76 33.73 -25.39
N THR A 132 -9.83 33.14 -25.89
CA THR A 132 -10.15 31.72 -25.68
C THR A 132 -9.06 30.84 -26.31
N THR A 133 -8.75 29.74 -25.65
CA THR A 133 -7.79 28.77 -26.15
C THR A 133 -8.43 27.72 -27.05
N THR A 134 -7.66 26.74 -27.42
CA THR A 134 -8.14 25.51 -28.01
C THR A 134 -8.96 24.71 -27.00
N LYS A 135 -9.72 23.75 -27.50
CA LYS A 135 -10.52 22.82 -26.73
C LYS A 135 -9.75 22.24 -25.52
N TRP A 136 -10.35 22.35 -24.34
CA TRP A 136 -9.84 21.80 -23.09
C TRP A 136 -10.84 20.81 -22.49
N VAL A 137 -10.37 19.71 -21.95
CA VAL A 137 -11.19 18.75 -21.20
C VAL A 137 -11.00 19.05 -19.72
N LEU A 138 -12.10 19.30 -19.02
CA LEU A 138 -12.15 19.59 -17.58
C LEU A 138 -12.12 18.29 -16.76
N ALA A 139 -11.98 18.41 -15.45
CA ALA A 139 -11.92 17.30 -14.50
C ALA A 139 -13.19 16.41 -14.50
N ASP A 140 -14.35 16.99 -14.84
CA ASP A 140 -15.61 16.28 -15.00
C ASP A 140 -15.81 15.65 -16.41
N ASN A 141 -14.75 15.64 -17.23
CA ASN A 141 -14.75 15.22 -18.64
C ASN A 141 -15.64 16.07 -19.57
N THR A 142 -16.09 17.24 -19.14
CA THR A 142 -16.76 18.20 -20.05
C THR A 142 -15.72 18.99 -20.84
N VAL A 143 -16.18 19.58 -21.95
CA VAL A 143 -15.35 20.39 -22.84
C VAL A 143 -15.56 21.86 -22.57
N ALA A 144 -14.49 22.60 -22.38
CA ALA A 144 -14.46 24.03 -22.23
C ALA A 144 -13.45 24.71 -23.17
N TYR A 145 -13.52 26.02 -23.26
CA TYR A 145 -12.59 26.87 -24.02
C TYR A 145 -12.07 28.00 -23.11
N PRO A 146 -11.23 27.64 -22.08
CA PRO A 146 -10.72 28.63 -21.15
C PRO A 146 -9.80 29.64 -21.84
N THR A 147 -9.68 30.82 -21.25
CA THR A 147 -8.67 31.82 -21.63
C THR A 147 -7.29 31.43 -21.11
N ILE A 148 -6.24 32.03 -21.65
CA ILE A 148 -4.86 31.83 -21.13
C ILE A 148 -4.76 32.28 -19.68
N ARG A 149 -5.45 33.36 -19.31
CA ARG A 149 -5.49 33.84 -17.91
C ARG A 149 -6.10 32.82 -16.98
N GLN A 150 -7.18 32.16 -17.36
CA GLN A 150 -7.82 31.10 -16.57
C GLN A 150 -6.92 29.89 -16.44
N LEU A 151 -6.20 29.48 -17.50
CA LEU A 151 -5.23 28.40 -17.41
C LEU A 151 -4.04 28.75 -16.51
N ALA A 152 -3.55 30.01 -16.57
CA ALA A 152 -2.47 30.47 -15.68
C ALA A 152 -2.91 30.48 -14.22
N GLN A 153 -4.14 30.89 -13.93
CA GLN A 153 -4.72 30.86 -12.60
C GLN A 153 -4.92 29.44 -12.08
N ALA A 154 -5.42 28.53 -12.93
CA ALA A 154 -5.56 27.11 -12.57
C ALA A 154 -4.20 26.46 -12.28
N LEU A 155 -3.18 26.77 -13.08
CA LEU A 155 -1.80 26.31 -12.88
C LEU A 155 -1.23 26.79 -11.54
N MET A 156 -1.44 28.08 -11.20
CA MET A 156 -1.01 28.66 -9.93
C MET A 156 -1.65 27.94 -8.74
N LEU A 157 -2.97 27.81 -8.74
CA LEU A 157 -3.72 27.14 -7.70
C LEU A 157 -3.30 25.67 -7.55
N ALA A 158 -3.12 24.95 -8.66
CA ALA A 158 -2.66 23.56 -8.62
C ALA A 158 -1.25 23.43 -8.04
N GLY A 159 -0.37 24.38 -8.34
CA GLY A 159 0.97 24.45 -7.76
C GLY A 159 0.96 24.73 -6.25
N GLU A 160 0.06 25.59 -5.79
CA GLU A 160 -0.14 25.88 -4.35
C GLU A 160 -0.65 24.62 -3.61
N GLU A 161 -1.64 23.93 -4.14
CA GLU A 161 -2.16 22.67 -3.57
C GLU A 161 -1.09 21.57 -3.57
N GLN A 162 -0.34 21.44 -4.65
CA GLN A 162 0.79 20.48 -4.70
C GLN A 162 1.83 20.80 -3.65
N THR A 163 2.20 22.07 -3.47
CA THR A 163 3.15 22.51 -2.44
C THR A 163 2.62 22.16 -1.05
N ALA A 164 1.33 22.37 -0.78
CA ALA A 164 0.72 22.02 0.49
C ALA A 164 0.82 20.51 0.79
N VAL A 165 0.63 19.65 -0.21
CA VAL A 165 0.80 18.19 -0.09
C VAL A 165 2.26 17.82 0.23
N TRP A 166 3.23 18.52 -0.34
CA TRP A 166 4.67 18.27 -0.09
C TRP A 166 5.12 18.78 1.27
N ASP A 167 4.53 19.87 1.76
CA ASP A 167 4.88 20.49 3.04
C ASP A 167 4.22 19.78 4.24
N GLU A 168 3.15 19.00 4.02
CA GLU A 168 2.39 18.33 5.10
C GLU A 168 3.28 17.56 6.09
N PRO A 169 4.27 16.74 5.64
CA PRO A 169 5.13 15.99 6.56
C PRO A 169 6.09 16.85 7.40
N TYR A 170 6.23 18.13 7.07
CA TYR A 170 7.19 19.06 7.69
C TYR A 170 6.50 20.17 8.52
N LYS A 171 5.17 20.11 8.64
CA LYS A 171 4.45 21.00 9.55
C LYS A 171 4.83 20.65 10.98
N GLU A 172 5.46 21.58 11.68
CA GLU A 172 5.69 21.46 13.13
C GLU A 172 4.33 21.46 13.84
N GLU A 173 4.15 20.55 14.84
CA GLU A 173 2.98 20.51 15.71
C GLU A 173 2.92 21.72 16.64
#